data_4d1c3d80a8f7a1d954abe2adcfc45cfc
#
_entry.id   4d1c3d80a8f7a1d954abe2adcfc45cfc
#
_cell.length_a   1.000
_cell.length_b   1.000
_cell.length_c   1.000
_cell.angle_alpha   90.00
_cell.angle_beta   90.00
_cell.angle_gamma   90.00
#
_symmetry.space_group_name_H-M   'P 1'
#
loop_
_entity.id
_entity.type
_entity.pdbx_description
1 polymer ?
#
loop_
_entity_poly.entity_id
_entity_poly.type
_entity_poly.pdbx_seq_one_letter_code
_entity_poly.pdbx_strand_id
1 'polypeptide(L)'
;MPAGLRQSPCTGLPPLAGSVSLTIPLATLLGLADRPGEATGYGPLDADTARALACAAAGHRATRWHVTLTDPSGRALGYGSTPATRARTTSDGSWQITVTAEPIATGSCDHRTAEPHYRPSTALQRIIRARTTTCSYHGCSRPAARCDLDHTIAYDDGGITCECDLAPLCRRHHRMKQAQRWTLQQVSPGVMAWLTPAGRRYVTLPSQHPT
;
A
#
# COMPACT_ATOMS: atom_id res chain seq x y z
N MET A 1 -28.73 21.99 15.30
CA MET A 1 -29.09 20.57 15.47
C MET A 1 -27.83 19.79 15.23
N PRO A 2 -27.23 19.09 16.22
CA PRO A 2 -26.10 18.23 15.97
C PRO A 2 -26.57 17.07 15.09
N ALA A 3 -25.84 16.81 13.98
CA ALA A 3 -26.08 15.67 13.13
C ALA A 3 -25.94 14.40 13.96
N GLY A 4 -27.02 13.61 14.06
CA GLY A 4 -27.06 12.38 14.82
C GLY A 4 -25.94 11.44 14.36
N LEU A 5 -25.20 10.92 15.31
CA LEU A 5 -24.27 9.82 15.11
C LEU A 5 -25.02 8.69 14.40
N ARG A 6 -24.65 8.44 13.14
CA ARG A 6 -25.17 7.29 12.38
C ARG A 6 -24.82 6.04 13.18
N GLN A 7 -25.79 5.19 13.42
CA GLN A 7 -25.62 3.91 14.11
C GLN A 7 -24.47 3.13 13.45
N SER A 8 -23.68 2.44 14.26
CA SER A 8 -22.54 1.65 13.80
C SER A 8 -22.96 0.72 12.66
N PRO A 9 -22.36 0.83 11.47
CA PRO A 9 -22.79 0.08 10.28
C PRO A 9 -22.48 -1.43 10.37
N CYS A 10 -21.94 -1.89 11.48
CA CYS A 10 -21.39 -3.25 11.63
C CYS A 10 -22.37 -4.29 12.21
N THR A 11 -23.64 -3.97 12.42
CA THR A 11 -24.60 -4.93 12.95
C THR A 11 -25.22 -5.78 11.86
N GLY A 12 -25.11 -7.12 12.00
CA GLY A 12 -25.90 -8.09 11.22
C GLY A 12 -25.27 -8.62 9.91
N LEU A 13 -24.05 -8.22 9.56
CA LEU A 13 -23.39 -8.78 8.37
C LEU A 13 -22.67 -10.11 8.70
N PRO A 14 -22.85 -11.17 7.87
CA PRO A 14 -22.09 -12.39 8.03
C PRO A 14 -20.60 -12.15 7.80
N PRO A 15 -19.68 -12.88 8.48
CA PRO A 15 -18.25 -12.78 8.23
C PRO A 15 -17.93 -13.10 6.77
N LEU A 16 -17.07 -12.31 6.16
CA LEU A 16 -16.58 -12.57 4.81
C LEU A 16 -15.73 -13.86 4.78
N ALA A 17 -16.16 -14.81 3.98
CA ALA A 17 -15.36 -15.99 3.64
C ALA A 17 -14.46 -15.64 2.45
N GLY A 18 -13.14 -15.61 2.66
CA GLY A 18 -12.15 -15.32 1.61
C GLY A 18 -11.15 -14.23 2.03
N SER A 19 -10.26 -13.88 1.10
CA SER A 19 -9.27 -12.82 1.28
C SER A 19 -9.53 -11.69 0.30
N VAL A 20 -9.93 -10.54 0.79
CA VAL A 20 -10.11 -9.32 0.01
C VAL A 20 -9.21 -8.25 0.59
N SER A 21 -8.47 -7.55 -0.26
CA SER A 21 -7.75 -6.34 0.13
C SER A 21 -8.64 -5.14 -0.18
N LEU A 22 -9.08 -4.46 0.88
CA LEU A 22 -9.90 -3.28 0.80
C LEU A 22 -9.08 -2.07 1.22
N THR A 23 -9.05 -1.04 0.38
CA THR A 23 -8.53 0.28 0.72
C THR A 23 -9.70 1.23 0.91
N ILE A 24 -9.76 1.88 2.05
CA ILE A 24 -10.82 2.85 2.38
C ILE A 24 -10.20 4.06 3.07
N PRO A 25 -10.53 5.29 2.67
CA PRO A 25 -10.12 6.50 3.41
C PRO A 25 -10.64 6.44 4.86
N LEU A 26 -9.78 6.83 5.81
CA LEU A 26 -10.15 6.75 7.24
C LEU A 26 -11.40 7.58 7.55
N ALA A 27 -11.52 8.76 6.96
CA ALA A 27 -12.71 9.60 7.13
C ALA A 27 -13.99 8.91 6.62
N THR A 28 -13.90 8.16 5.52
CA THR A 28 -15.01 7.34 4.99
C THR A 28 -15.33 6.18 5.94
N LEU A 29 -14.31 5.47 6.44
CA LEU A 29 -14.52 4.37 7.40
C LEU A 29 -15.21 4.85 8.68
N LEU A 30 -14.86 6.05 9.14
CA LEU A 30 -15.44 6.66 10.35
C LEU A 30 -16.80 7.36 10.09
N GLY A 31 -17.32 7.35 8.86
CA GLY A 31 -18.58 8.03 8.51
C GLY A 31 -18.49 9.55 8.46
N LEU A 32 -17.29 10.11 8.42
CA LEU A 32 -17.03 11.54 8.35
C LEU A 32 -16.96 12.08 6.91
N ALA A 33 -16.89 11.19 5.92
CA ALA A 33 -16.87 11.49 4.50
C ALA A 33 -17.51 10.33 3.72
N ASP A 34 -17.89 10.59 2.46
CA ASP A 34 -18.46 9.60 1.54
C ASP A 34 -17.56 9.39 0.30
N ARG A 35 -16.23 9.37 0.50
CA ARG A 35 -15.29 9.07 -0.57
C ARG A 35 -15.28 7.57 -0.87
N PRO A 36 -15.11 7.19 -2.15
CA PRO A 36 -15.09 5.77 -2.53
C PRO A 36 -13.91 5.03 -1.89
N GLY A 37 -14.12 3.75 -1.59
CA GLY A 37 -13.06 2.79 -1.32
C GLY A 37 -12.65 2.06 -2.61
N GLU A 38 -11.70 1.13 -2.49
CA GLU A 38 -11.26 0.27 -3.59
C GLU A 38 -11.08 -1.16 -3.09
N ALA A 39 -11.66 -2.13 -3.79
CA ALA A 39 -11.36 -3.54 -3.60
C ALA A 39 -10.33 -3.98 -4.66
N THR A 40 -9.16 -4.44 -4.21
CA THR A 40 -8.07 -4.81 -5.11
C THR A 40 -8.49 -5.91 -6.10
N GLY A 41 -8.45 -5.60 -7.38
CA GLY A 41 -8.84 -6.51 -8.48
C GLY A 41 -10.31 -6.44 -8.89
N TYR A 42 -11.12 -5.68 -8.15
CA TYR A 42 -12.55 -5.46 -8.46
C TYR A 42 -12.86 -4.01 -8.82
N GLY A 43 -12.03 -3.06 -8.35
CA GLY A 43 -12.16 -1.64 -8.66
C GLY A 43 -12.78 -0.82 -7.52
N PRO A 44 -13.24 0.42 -7.83
CA PRO A 44 -13.79 1.33 -6.85
C PRO A 44 -15.13 0.84 -6.30
N LEU A 45 -15.37 1.12 -5.03
CA LEU A 45 -16.60 0.83 -4.30
C LEU A 45 -17.17 2.13 -3.76
N ASP A 46 -18.49 2.28 -3.77
CA ASP A 46 -19.13 3.37 -3.05
C ASP A 46 -18.85 3.28 -1.53
N ALA A 47 -19.02 4.42 -0.85
CA ALA A 47 -18.66 4.53 0.56
C ALA A 47 -19.41 3.57 1.48
N ASP A 48 -20.72 3.34 1.22
CA ASP A 48 -21.54 2.45 2.05
C ASP A 48 -21.12 0.99 1.88
N THR A 49 -20.91 0.55 0.64
CA THR A 49 -20.39 -0.79 0.33
C THR A 49 -19.01 -1.00 0.95
N ALA A 50 -18.12 -0.01 0.84
CA ALA A 50 -16.77 -0.10 1.42
C ALA A 50 -16.82 -0.21 2.95
N ARG A 51 -17.69 0.56 3.64
CA ARG A 51 -17.92 0.45 5.09
C ARG A 51 -18.49 -0.92 5.47
N ALA A 52 -19.51 -1.38 4.75
CA ALA A 52 -20.12 -2.68 5.00
C ALA A 52 -19.12 -3.83 4.89
N LEU A 53 -18.28 -3.83 3.86
CA LEU A 53 -17.21 -4.82 3.68
C LEU A 53 -16.16 -4.75 4.78
N ALA A 54 -15.74 -3.53 5.17
CA ALA A 54 -14.79 -3.33 6.27
C ALA A 54 -15.34 -3.90 7.58
N CYS A 55 -16.62 -3.66 7.87
CA CYS A 55 -17.31 -4.20 9.05
C CYS A 55 -17.40 -5.73 9.02
N ALA A 56 -17.81 -6.31 7.91
CA ALA A 56 -17.90 -7.76 7.76
C ALA A 56 -16.51 -8.42 7.90
N ALA A 57 -15.47 -7.79 7.36
CA ALA A 57 -14.09 -8.26 7.50
C ALA A 57 -13.59 -8.14 8.95
N ALA A 58 -13.96 -7.09 9.65
CA ALA A 58 -13.48 -6.80 11.00
C ALA A 58 -13.82 -7.89 12.01
N GLY A 59 -14.97 -8.53 11.88
CA GLY A 59 -15.39 -9.65 12.73
C GLY A 59 -14.62 -10.96 12.52
N HIS A 60 -13.81 -11.07 11.47
CA HIS A 60 -13.13 -12.32 11.14
C HIS A 60 -11.72 -12.38 11.73
N ARG A 61 -11.39 -13.47 12.46
CA ARG A 61 -10.10 -13.66 13.18
C ARG A 61 -8.86 -13.59 12.28
N ALA A 62 -8.98 -13.90 10.98
CA ALA A 62 -7.88 -13.86 10.02
C ALA A 62 -7.68 -12.46 9.42
N THR A 63 -8.55 -11.50 9.72
CA THR A 63 -8.44 -10.14 9.23
C THR A 63 -7.20 -9.45 9.82
N ARG A 64 -6.54 -8.70 8.99
CA ARG A 64 -5.44 -7.83 9.37
C ARG A 64 -5.73 -6.41 8.86
N TRP A 65 -5.63 -5.47 9.78
CA TRP A 65 -5.69 -4.06 9.44
C TRP A 65 -4.33 -3.58 8.97
N HIS A 66 -4.32 -2.85 7.87
CA HIS A 66 -3.17 -2.16 7.31
C HIS A 66 -3.51 -0.68 7.27
N VAL A 67 -2.65 0.14 7.85
CA VAL A 67 -2.84 1.59 7.91
C VAL A 67 -1.68 2.24 7.18
N THR A 68 -2.00 3.02 6.16
CA THR A 68 -1.04 3.87 5.46
C THR A 68 -1.36 5.31 5.85
N LEU A 69 -0.39 6.01 6.43
CA LEU A 69 -0.48 7.44 6.70
C LEU A 69 -0.03 8.19 5.45
N THR A 70 -0.82 9.15 5.02
CA THR A 70 -0.53 9.94 3.82
C THR A 70 -0.46 11.42 4.15
N ASP A 71 0.28 12.17 3.34
CA ASP A 71 0.16 13.62 3.29
C ASP A 71 -1.12 14.04 2.53
N PRO A 72 -1.46 15.34 2.50
CA PRO A 72 -2.65 15.84 1.78
C PRO A 72 -2.63 15.56 0.27
N SER A 73 -1.47 15.25 -0.32
CA SER A 73 -1.36 14.86 -1.73
C SER A 73 -1.61 13.37 -1.97
N GLY A 74 -1.82 12.56 -0.91
CA GLY A 74 -1.97 11.11 -0.99
C GLY A 74 -0.64 10.34 -1.01
N ARG A 75 0.50 10.99 -0.79
CA ARG A 75 1.80 10.32 -0.70
C ARG A 75 1.93 9.58 0.63
N ALA A 76 2.33 8.33 0.61
CA ALA A 76 2.52 7.54 1.81
C ALA A 76 3.75 8.02 2.61
N LEU A 77 3.53 8.30 3.91
CA LEU A 77 4.54 8.76 4.87
C LEU A 77 4.83 7.73 5.96
N GLY A 78 3.89 6.84 6.23
CA GLY A 78 4.04 5.82 7.26
C GLY A 78 3.13 4.62 6.98
N TYR A 79 3.52 3.47 7.51
CA TYR A 79 2.77 2.23 7.36
C TYR A 79 2.81 1.41 8.65
N GLY A 80 1.66 0.87 9.02
CA GLY A 80 1.54 -0.06 10.13
C GLY A 80 0.54 -1.17 9.85
N SER A 81 0.62 -2.26 10.61
CA SER A 81 -0.38 -3.32 10.53
C SER A 81 -0.61 -3.99 11.87
N THR A 82 -1.87 -4.36 12.12
CA THR A 82 -2.28 -5.07 13.32
C THR A 82 -3.32 -6.14 12.99
N PRO A 83 -3.30 -7.32 13.64
CA PRO A 83 -4.38 -8.29 13.48
C PRO A 83 -5.68 -7.77 14.08
N ALA A 84 -6.83 -8.14 13.50
CA ALA A 84 -8.15 -7.74 14.00
C ALA A 84 -8.40 -8.18 15.44
N THR A 85 -7.78 -9.26 15.89
CA THR A 85 -7.87 -9.75 17.28
C THR A 85 -7.36 -8.77 18.34
N ARG A 86 -6.64 -7.72 17.93
CA ARG A 86 -6.21 -6.61 18.80
C ARG A 86 -7.18 -5.43 18.83
N ALA A 87 -8.21 -5.44 17.96
CA ALA A 87 -9.28 -4.47 18.06
C ALA A 87 -10.09 -4.72 19.35
N ARG A 88 -10.41 -3.65 20.06
CA ARG A 88 -11.25 -3.69 21.27
C ARG A 88 -12.52 -2.91 21.00
N THR A 89 -13.64 -3.44 21.41
CA THR A 89 -14.89 -2.69 21.49
C THR A 89 -14.93 -1.97 22.82
N THR A 90 -15.10 -0.67 22.78
CA THR A 90 -15.25 0.17 23.98
C THR A 90 -16.68 0.07 24.53
N SER A 91 -16.90 0.55 25.76
CA SER A 91 -18.21 0.47 26.43
C SER A 91 -19.32 1.27 25.71
N ASP A 92 -18.95 2.22 24.87
CA ASP A 92 -19.85 3.02 24.01
C ASP A 92 -20.11 2.39 22.65
N GLY A 93 -19.61 1.17 22.41
CA GLY A 93 -19.73 0.45 21.13
C GLY A 93 -18.75 0.90 20.05
N SER A 94 -17.84 1.82 20.35
CA SER A 94 -16.79 2.23 19.41
C SER A 94 -15.67 1.19 19.30
N TRP A 95 -14.93 1.23 18.22
CA TRP A 95 -13.79 0.35 17.98
C TRP A 95 -12.48 1.08 18.22
N GLN A 96 -11.64 0.48 19.04
CA GLN A 96 -10.28 0.93 19.25
C GLN A 96 -9.30 -0.03 18.58
N ILE A 97 -8.55 0.48 17.63
CA ILE A 97 -7.46 -0.25 16.94
C ILE A 97 -6.18 0.52 17.18
N THR A 98 -5.21 -0.12 17.84
CA THR A 98 -3.88 0.46 18.00
C THR A 98 -2.96 -0.08 16.92
N VAL A 99 -2.40 0.83 16.12
CA VAL A 99 -1.44 0.52 15.06
C VAL A 99 -0.18 1.35 15.29
N THR A 100 0.96 0.68 15.40
CA THR A 100 2.26 1.36 15.36
C THR A 100 2.66 1.52 13.89
N ALA A 101 2.81 2.76 13.44
CA ALA A 101 3.23 3.06 12.08
C ALA A 101 4.73 3.34 12.03
N GLU A 102 5.43 2.63 11.15
CA GLU A 102 6.82 2.90 10.80
C GLU A 102 6.87 3.94 9.69
N PRO A 103 7.75 4.94 9.77
CA PRO A 103 7.92 5.91 8.69
C PRO A 103 8.38 5.23 7.40
N ILE A 104 7.86 5.71 6.27
CA ILE A 104 8.28 5.32 4.92
C ILE A 104 9.31 6.33 4.42
N ALA A 105 10.44 5.85 3.88
CA ALA A 105 11.45 6.72 3.32
C ALA A 105 10.91 7.45 2.08
N THR A 106 11.02 8.78 2.06
CA THR A 106 10.46 9.65 1.00
C THR A 106 11.50 10.54 0.30
N GLY A 107 12.69 10.64 0.85
CA GLY A 107 13.80 11.44 0.33
C GLY A 107 15.09 10.63 0.35
N SER A 108 15.99 10.93 1.28
CA SER A 108 17.15 10.07 1.58
C SER A 108 16.71 8.85 2.36
N CYS A 109 17.42 7.74 2.19
CA CYS A 109 17.20 6.52 2.95
C CYS A 109 18.31 6.39 4.02
N ASP A 110 17.90 6.18 5.26
CA ASP A 110 18.81 5.91 6.39
C ASP A 110 19.15 4.43 6.55
N HIS A 111 18.66 3.59 5.63
CA HIS A 111 18.84 2.13 5.58
C HIS A 111 18.38 1.35 6.82
N ARG A 112 17.58 1.96 7.72
CA ARG A 112 17.09 1.26 8.93
C ARG A 112 16.19 0.06 8.62
N THR A 113 15.58 0.01 7.42
CA THR A 113 14.79 -1.14 6.93
C THR A 113 15.62 -2.09 6.08
N ALA A 114 16.95 -1.90 6.00
CA ALA A 114 17.81 -2.77 5.21
C ALA A 114 17.91 -4.18 5.82
N GLU A 115 17.85 -5.18 4.95
CA GLU A 115 17.90 -6.58 5.33
C GLU A 115 19.12 -7.28 4.66
N PRO A 116 19.79 -8.20 5.36
CA PRO A 116 21.05 -8.79 4.87
C PRO A 116 20.84 -9.92 3.86
N HIS A 117 19.65 -10.15 3.36
CA HIS A 117 19.31 -11.26 2.47
C HIS A 117 18.56 -10.77 1.22
N TYR A 118 18.67 -11.55 0.14
CA TYR A 118 18.11 -11.22 -1.17
C TYR A 118 16.58 -11.00 -1.15
N ARG A 119 15.84 -11.88 -0.44
CA ARG A 119 14.37 -11.78 -0.42
C ARG A 119 13.90 -10.87 0.71
N PRO A 120 13.18 -9.78 0.42
CA PRO A 120 12.67 -8.92 1.46
C PRO A 120 11.66 -9.63 2.36
N SER A 121 11.72 -9.35 3.65
CA SER A 121 10.73 -9.82 4.63
C SER A 121 9.32 -9.35 4.26
N THR A 122 8.30 -10.01 4.81
CA THR A 122 6.91 -9.59 4.62
C THR A 122 6.67 -8.16 5.12
N ALA A 123 7.41 -7.72 6.14
CA ALA A 123 7.30 -6.36 6.66
C ALA A 123 7.80 -5.34 5.63
N LEU A 124 9.00 -5.51 5.10
CA LEU A 124 9.58 -4.63 4.08
C LEU A 124 8.74 -4.65 2.79
N GLN A 125 8.27 -5.83 2.35
CA GLN A 125 7.38 -5.94 1.20
C GLN A 125 6.12 -5.09 1.33
N ARG A 126 5.52 -5.04 2.54
CA ARG A 126 4.31 -4.25 2.81
C ARG A 126 4.59 -2.75 2.77
N ILE A 127 5.69 -2.31 3.36
CA ILE A 127 6.15 -0.91 3.32
C ILE A 127 6.31 -0.45 1.86
N ILE A 128 7.02 -1.22 1.05
CA ILE A 128 7.25 -0.88 -0.37
C ILE A 128 5.94 -0.83 -1.15
N ARG A 129 5.02 -1.78 -0.93
CA ARG A 129 3.71 -1.78 -1.59
C ARG A 129 2.77 -0.69 -1.08
N ALA A 130 2.90 -0.27 0.17
CA ALA A 130 2.18 0.88 0.70
C ALA A 130 2.69 2.19 0.08
N ARG A 131 4.01 2.33 -0.11
CA ARG A 131 4.60 3.47 -0.80
C ARG A 131 4.21 3.54 -2.28
N THR A 132 4.16 2.39 -2.96
CA THR A 132 3.97 2.30 -4.41
C THR A 132 2.94 1.24 -4.71
N THR A 133 1.70 1.66 -4.98
CA THR A 133 0.54 0.76 -5.12
C THR A 133 0.42 0.06 -6.47
N THR A 134 1.20 0.52 -7.46
CA THR A 134 1.24 -0.03 -8.82
C THR A 134 2.67 -0.33 -9.26
N CYS A 135 2.81 -0.96 -10.42
CA CYS A 135 4.11 -1.17 -11.08
C CYS A 135 4.84 0.17 -11.30
N SER A 136 6.12 0.23 -10.96
CA SER A 136 6.95 1.44 -11.04
C SER A 136 7.39 1.82 -12.46
N TYR A 137 6.83 1.20 -13.49
CA TYR A 137 7.04 1.62 -14.87
C TYR A 137 6.01 2.67 -15.28
N HIS A 138 6.46 3.67 -16.03
CA HIS A 138 5.64 4.78 -16.51
C HIS A 138 4.35 4.30 -17.21
N GLY A 139 3.20 4.78 -16.74
CA GLY A 139 1.89 4.45 -17.32
C GLY A 139 1.39 3.02 -17.05
N CYS A 140 2.05 2.25 -16.18
CA CYS A 140 1.59 0.90 -15.85
C CYS A 140 0.71 0.88 -14.61
N SER A 141 -0.55 0.49 -14.77
CA SER A 141 -1.54 0.40 -13.69
C SER A 141 -1.62 -0.98 -13.00
N ARG A 142 -0.69 -1.92 -13.31
CA ARG A 142 -0.73 -3.23 -12.66
C ARG A 142 -0.52 -3.10 -11.15
N PRO A 143 -1.44 -3.61 -10.30
CA PRO A 143 -1.33 -3.52 -8.85
C PRO A 143 -0.01 -4.10 -8.33
N ALA A 144 0.64 -3.42 -7.40
CA ALA A 144 1.91 -3.85 -6.79
C ALA A 144 1.82 -5.21 -6.09
N ALA A 145 0.63 -5.60 -5.61
CA ALA A 145 0.37 -6.94 -5.08
C ALA A 145 0.58 -8.08 -6.11
N ARG A 146 0.51 -7.74 -7.42
CA ARG A 146 0.74 -8.67 -8.56
C ARG A 146 2.09 -8.41 -9.24
N CYS A 147 2.99 -7.69 -8.57
CA CYS A 147 4.32 -7.37 -9.06
C CYS A 147 5.39 -8.14 -8.25
N ASP A 148 6.50 -8.45 -8.92
CA ASP A 148 7.72 -8.82 -8.24
C ASP A 148 8.26 -7.58 -7.51
N LEU A 149 8.87 -7.75 -6.33
CA LEU A 149 9.71 -6.70 -5.73
C LEU A 149 11.14 -6.94 -6.22
N ASP A 150 11.59 -6.04 -7.07
CA ASP A 150 12.85 -6.17 -7.79
C ASP A 150 13.86 -5.13 -7.29
N HIS A 151 15.12 -5.54 -7.17
CA HIS A 151 16.23 -4.66 -6.87
C HIS A 151 16.53 -3.77 -8.09
N THR A 152 16.55 -2.46 -7.91
CA THR A 152 16.86 -1.53 -9.02
C THR A 152 18.34 -1.62 -9.43
N ILE A 153 19.23 -1.82 -8.46
CA ILE A 153 20.60 -2.32 -8.65
C ILE A 153 20.55 -3.83 -8.37
N ALA A 154 21.06 -4.67 -9.28
CA ALA A 154 21.02 -6.10 -9.07
C ALA A 154 21.75 -6.49 -7.76
N TYR A 155 21.18 -7.42 -7.00
CA TYR A 155 21.73 -7.82 -5.70
C TYR A 155 23.17 -8.34 -5.83
N ASP A 156 23.44 -9.09 -6.91
CA ASP A 156 24.78 -9.63 -7.22
C ASP A 156 25.78 -8.52 -7.65
N ASP A 157 25.28 -7.34 -8.03
CA ASP A 157 26.06 -6.16 -8.37
C ASP A 157 26.16 -5.14 -7.21
N GLY A 158 25.86 -5.59 -5.98
CA GLY A 158 25.93 -4.76 -4.78
C GLY A 158 24.65 -4.04 -4.39
N GLY A 159 23.51 -4.36 -5.03
CA GLY A 159 22.19 -3.90 -4.61
C GLY A 159 21.84 -4.37 -3.19
N ILE A 160 21.04 -3.63 -2.49
CA ILE A 160 20.66 -3.89 -1.10
C ILE A 160 19.16 -4.14 -0.95
N THR A 161 18.79 -5.09 -0.13
CA THR A 161 17.39 -5.34 0.22
C THR A 161 16.89 -4.25 1.18
N CYS A 162 16.48 -3.12 0.60
CA CYS A 162 16.07 -1.91 1.32
C CYS A 162 15.03 -1.10 0.52
N GLU A 163 14.35 -0.17 1.18
CA GLU A 163 13.38 0.73 0.53
C GLU A 163 13.97 1.53 -0.64
N CYS A 164 15.24 1.90 -0.56
CA CYS A 164 15.90 2.72 -1.59
C CYS A 164 16.36 1.93 -2.82
N ASP A 165 16.27 0.60 -2.79
CA ASP A 165 16.68 -0.23 -3.92
C ASP A 165 15.59 -1.18 -4.41
N LEU A 166 14.51 -1.39 -3.64
CA LEU A 166 13.42 -2.27 -4.04
C LEU A 166 12.24 -1.49 -4.65
N ALA A 167 11.71 -2.02 -5.76
CA ALA A 167 10.55 -1.47 -6.45
C ALA A 167 9.60 -2.55 -6.96
N PRO A 168 8.25 -2.33 -6.94
CA PRO A 168 7.33 -3.24 -7.57
C PRO A 168 7.39 -3.12 -9.09
N LEU A 169 7.79 -4.19 -9.77
CA LEU A 169 7.78 -4.31 -11.22
C LEU A 169 6.92 -5.50 -11.65
N CYS A 170 5.97 -5.27 -12.54
CA CYS A 170 5.23 -6.40 -13.12
C CYS A 170 6.17 -7.25 -13.99
N ARG A 171 5.84 -8.53 -14.19
CA ARG A 171 6.69 -9.48 -14.90
C ARG A 171 7.22 -8.98 -16.25
N ARG A 172 6.37 -8.23 -16.97
CA ARG A 172 6.78 -7.61 -18.25
C ARG A 172 7.89 -6.58 -18.05
N HIS A 173 7.71 -5.64 -17.09
CA HIS A 173 8.65 -4.54 -16.87
C HIS A 173 9.89 -4.98 -16.09
N HIS A 174 9.79 -6.02 -15.26
CA HIS A 174 10.95 -6.67 -14.65
C HIS A 174 11.88 -7.27 -15.73
N ARG A 175 11.31 -8.03 -16.69
CA ARG A 175 12.10 -8.55 -17.82
C ARG A 175 12.64 -7.45 -18.73
N MET A 176 11.87 -6.38 -18.94
CA MET A 176 12.30 -5.26 -19.76
C MET A 176 13.49 -4.52 -19.16
N LYS A 177 13.53 -4.35 -17.83
CA LYS A 177 14.69 -3.77 -17.13
C LYS A 177 15.98 -4.55 -17.42
N GLN A 178 15.90 -5.85 -17.58
CA GLN A 178 17.04 -6.72 -17.87
C GLN A 178 17.43 -6.74 -19.36
N ALA A 179 16.62 -6.14 -20.24
CA ALA A 179 16.91 -6.10 -21.66
C ALA A 179 17.97 -5.05 -21.99
N GLN A 180 18.80 -5.33 -23.00
CA GLN A 180 19.87 -4.43 -23.42
C GLN A 180 19.37 -3.00 -23.67
N ARG A 181 20.18 -2.02 -23.24
CA ARG A 181 19.95 -0.57 -23.40
C ARG A 181 18.78 0.00 -22.60
N TRP A 182 18.09 -0.79 -21.77
CA TRP A 182 17.19 -0.25 -20.77
C TRP A 182 17.97 0.05 -19.50
N THR A 183 17.73 1.21 -18.91
CA THR A 183 18.32 1.57 -17.61
C THR A 183 17.22 2.00 -16.67
N LEU A 184 17.28 1.51 -15.45
CA LEU A 184 16.44 1.92 -14.34
C LEU A 184 17.34 2.41 -13.21
N GLN A 185 17.04 3.58 -12.69
CA GLN A 185 17.66 4.13 -11.49
C GLN A 185 16.57 4.54 -10.51
N GLN A 186 16.67 4.12 -9.26
CA GLN A 186 15.86 4.66 -8.17
C GLN A 186 16.60 5.89 -7.59
N VAL A 187 16.16 7.09 -7.97
CA VAL A 187 16.81 8.37 -7.59
C VAL A 187 16.56 8.74 -6.13
N SER A 188 15.44 8.30 -5.59
CA SER A 188 15.10 8.31 -4.17
C SER A 188 14.03 7.23 -3.92
N PRO A 189 13.77 6.82 -2.67
CA PRO A 189 12.81 5.75 -2.41
C PRO A 189 11.47 5.95 -3.14
N GLY A 190 11.17 5.05 -4.08
CA GLY A 190 9.95 5.06 -4.90
C GLY A 190 9.98 5.97 -6.13
N VAL A 191 10.99 6.83 -6.32
CA VAL A 191 11.13 7.68 -7.51
C VAL A 191 12.05 7.00 -8.51
N MET A 192 11.50 6.61 -9.66
CA MET A 192 12.20 5.87 -10.70
C MET A 192 12.53 6.73 -11.90
N ALA A 193 13.77 6.68 -12.36
CA ALA A 193 14.19 7.23 -13.63
C ALA A 193 14.47 6.08 -14.62
N TRP A 194 13.72 6.04 -15.70
CA TRP A 194 13.84 5.07 -16.77
C TRP A 194 14.51 5.71 -17.99
N LEU A 195 15.46 5.03 -18.59
CA LEU A 195 16.03 5.38 -19.88
C LEU A 195 15.73 4.26 -20.88
N THR A 196 15.11 4.61 -22.01
CA THR A 196 14.77 3.66 -23.06
C THR A 196 15.93 3.47 -24.05
N PRO A 197 15.95 2.39 -24.85
CA PRO A 197 16.93 2.22 -25.92
C PRO A 197 16.98 3.37 -26.94
N ALA A 198 15.88 4.10 -27.09
CA ALA A 198 15.77 5.28 -27.95
C ALA A 198 16.23 6.59 -27.28
N GLY A 199 16.82 6.52 -26.08
CA GLY A 199 17.32 7.68 -25.34
C GLY A 199 16.25 8.52 -24.64
N ARG A 200 14.98 8.06 -24.59
CA ARG A 200 13.89 8.78 -23.88
C ARG A 200 13.98 8.50 -22.39
N ARG A 201 13.82 9.54 -21.60
CA ARG A 201 13.77 9.46 -20.12
C ARG A 201 12.34 9.63 -19.63
N TYR A 202 11.97 8.81 -18.65
CA TYR A 202 10.71 8.91 -17.94
C TYR A 202 10.99 8.89 -16.44
N VAL A 203 10.29 9.73 -15.69
CA VAL A 203 10.31 9.69 -14.23
C VAL A 203 8.96 9.21 -13.75
N THR A 204 8.98 8.22 -12.87
CA THR A 204 7.76 7.70 -12.20
C THR A 204 7.86 8.03 -10.72
N LEU A 205 6.82 8.67 -10.20
CA LEU A 205 6.67 8.95 -8.77
C LEU A 205 5.91 7.81 -8.07
N PRO A 206 6.02 7.70 -6.74
CA PRO A 206 5.16 6.81 -5.97
C PRO A 206 3.69 7.10 -6.25
N SER A 207 2.87 6.06 -6.25
CA SER A 207 1.42 6.19 -6.45
C SER A 207 0.78 7.01 -5.32
N GLN A 208 -0.22 7.80 -5.66
CA GLN A 208 -1.01 8.51 -4.67
C GLN A 208 -2.12 7.61 -4.14
N HIS A 209 -2.35 7.64 -2.85
CA HIS A 209 -3.51 7.03 -2.22
C HIS A 209 -4.71 7.95 -2.34
N PRO A 210 -5.93 7.42 -2.34
CA PRO A 210 -7.15 8.22 -2.24
C PRO A 210 -7.14 9.04 -0.93
N THR A 211 -7.30 10.35 -1.04
CA THR A 211 -7.36 11.29 0.11
C THR A 211 -8.73 11.87 0.28
#